data_2c646d36c7cd4d749884f3c10703d303
#
_entry.id   2c646d36c7cd4d749884f3c10703d303
#
_cell.length_a   1.000
_cell.length_b   1.000
_cell.length_c   1.000
_cell.angle_alpha   90.00
_cell.angle_beta   90.00
_cell.angle_gamma   90.00
#
_symmetry.space_group_name_H-M   'P 1'
#
loop_
_entity.id
_entity.type
_entity.pdbx_description
1 polymer ?
#
loop_
_entity_poly.entity_id
_entity_poly.type
_entity_poly.pdbx_seq_one_letter_code
_entity_poly.pdbx_strand_id
1 'polypeptide(L)'
;MKDIIYIKNLRVQTIIGIFGWEREVRQEVSIDLEISFDCKKAAKTDSIEDTIDYKKITKNIIKFVEGSSFQLQESLAEGIAKLVKNEYKSSSIKLRVSKPGALRYAEDVGVIIYR
;
A
#
# COMPACT_ATOMS: atom_id res chain seq x y z
N MET A 1 4.01 1.20 23.57
CA MET A 1 3.73 0.52 22.29
C MET A 1 2.60 1.21 21.58
N LYS A 2 2.76 1.41 20.30
CA LYS A 2 1.69 1.97 19.49
C LYS A 2 0.80 0.87 18.95
N ASP A 3 -0.45 1.19 18.74
CA ASP A 3 -1.37 0.33 18.03
C ASP A 3 -1.07 0.38 16.53
N ILE A 4 -1.75 -0.44 15.77
CA ILE A 4 -1.58 -0.51 14.32
C ILE A 4 -2.95 -0.42 13.67
N ILE A 5 -3.08 0.47 12.70
CA ILE A 5 -4.22 0.48 11.78
C ILE A 5 -3.73 -0.18 10.49
N TYR A 6 -4.47 -1.14 9.96
CA TYR A 6 -4.01 -1.89 8.81
C TYR A 6 -5.06 -2.00 7.71
N ILE A 7 -4.57 -2.10 6.48
CA ILE A 7 -5.35 -2.45 5.30
C ILE A 7 -4.71 -3.71 4.74
N LYS A 8 -5.50 -4.74 4.51
CA LYS A 8 -4.99 -6.04 4.07
C LYS A 8 -5.54 -6.40 2.70
N ASN A 9 -4.65 -6.84 1.83
CA ASN A 9 -4.98 -7.38 0.51
C ASN A 9 -5.82 -6.42 -0.35
N LEU A 10 -5.36 -5.16 -0.39
CA LEU A 10 -5.95 -4.18 -1.29
C LEU A 10 -5.51 -4.50 -2.71
N ARG A 11 -6.44 -4.92 -3.55
CA ARG A 11 -6.18 -5.35 -4.93
C ARG A 11 -6.39 -4.19 -5.90
N VAL A 12 -5.37 -3.92 -6.72
CA VAL A 12 -5.41 -2.81 -7.69
C VAL A 12 -4.79 -3.28 -9.00
N GLN A 13 -5.38 -2.86 -10.12
CA GLN A 13 -4.86 -3.15 -11.46
C GLN A 13 -3.92 -2.04 -11.89
N THR A 14 -2.73 -2.40 -12.39
CA THR A 14 -1.73 -1.43 -12.84
C THR A 14 -0.78 -2.04 -13.86
N ILE A 15 -0.02 -1.18 -14.51
CA ILE A 15 1.09 -1.60 -15.38
C ILE A 15 2.32 -1.79 -14.47
N ILE A 16 2.86 -3.00 -14.42
CA ILE A 16 3.99 -3.32 -13.55
C ILE A 16 4.80 -4.48 -14.16
N GLY A 17 6.13 -4.34 -14.25
CA GLY A 17 7.02 -5.37 -14.74
C GLY A 17 7.98 -4.86 -15.80
N ILE A 18 9.01 -5.68 -16.11
CA ILE A 18 10.08 -5.32 -17.03
C ILE A 18 9.91 -5.92 -18.42
N PHE A 19 9.12 -6.99 -18.56
CA PHE A 19 8.95 -7.65 -19.85
C PHE A 19 8.02 -6.87 -20.78
N GLY A 20 8.23 -7.00 -22.08
CA GLY A 20 7.47 -6.25 -23.08
C GLY A 20 5.96 -6.35 -22.92
N TRP A 21 5.43 -7.56 -22.73
CA TRP A 21 4.01 -7.79 -22.56
C TRP A 21 3.47 -7.16 -21.25
N GLU A 22 4.32 -7.09 -20.22
CA GLU A 22 3.94 -6.46 -18.93
C GLU A 22 3.75 -4.95 -19.07
N ARG A 23 4.39 -4.33 -20.07
CA ARG A 23 4.24 -2.89 -20.31
C ARG A 23 2.94 -2.53 -21.01
N GLU A 24 2.24 -3.51 -21.55
CA GLU A 24 1.06 -3.31 -22.37
C GLU A 24 -0.25 -3.78 -21.72
N VAL A 25 -0.16 -4.58 -20.66
CA VAL A 25 -1.35 -5.12 -19.99
C VAL A 25 -1.36 -4.75 -18.51
N ARG A 26 -2.54 -4.57 -17.97
CA ARG A 26 -2.70 -4.33 -16.53
C ARG A 26 -2.63 -5.65 -15.80
N GLN A 27 -1.94 -5.65 -14.69
CA GLN A 27 -1.83 -6.79 -13.79
C GLN A 27 -2.30 -6.40 -12.40
N GLU A 28 -2.76 -7.38 -11.64
CA GLU A 28 -3.20 -7.16 -10.27
C GLU A 28 -2.01 -7.15 -9.32
N VAL A 29 -1.96 -6.14 -8.47
CA VAL A 29 -1.06 -6.11 -7.31
C VAL A 29 -1.90 -6.16 -6.05
N SER A 30 -1.31 -6.72 -4.99
CA SER A 30 -1.92 -6.76 -3.67
C SER A 30 -1.08 -5.92 -2.71
N ILE A 31 -1.75 -5.08 -1.94
CA ILE A 31 -1.10 -4.12 -1.05
C ILE A 31 -1.59 -4.36 0.37
N ASP A 32 -0.65 -4.58 1.30
CA ASP A 32 -0.91 -4.63 2.72
C ASP A 32 -0.18 -3.47 3.38
N LEU A 33 -0.89 -2.67 4.13
CA LEU A 33 -0.35 -1.48 4.79
C LEU A 33 -0.66 -1.55 6.28
N GLU A 34 0.38 -1.35 7.10
CA GLU A 34 0.24 -1.20 8.54
C GLU A 34 0.80 0.17 8.93
N ILE A 35 0.00 0.95 9.63
CA ILE A 35 0.38 2.29 10.10
C ILE A 35 0.37 2.28 11.62
N SER A 36 1.52 2.59 12.24
CA SER A 36 1.61 2.74 13.69
C SER A 36 0.84 3.97 14.12
N PHE A 37 -0.10 3.80 15.02
CA PHE A 37 -0.99 4.88 15.44
C PHE A 37 -1.54 4.60 16.82
N ASP A 38 -1.56 5.62 17.69
CA ASP A 38 -2.15 5.49 19.01
C ASP A 38 -3.67 5.69 18.90
N CYS A 39 -4.42 4.63 19.07
CA CYS A 39 -5.87 4.64 18.91
C CYS A 39 -6.64 5.11 20.15
N LYS A 40 -5.95 5.43 21.24
CA LYS A 40 -6.62 5.77 22.53
C LYS A 40 -7.53 6.98 22.41
N LYS A 41 -7.06 8.05 21.80
CA LYS A 41 -7.83 9.28 21.66
C LYS A 41 -9.07 9.06 20.80
N ALA A 42 -8.91 8.41 19.65
CA ALA A 42 -10.02 8.12 18.76
C ALA A 42 -11.07 7.23 19.43
N ALA A 43 -10.63 6.22 20.18
CA ALA A 43 -11.52 5.34 20.94
C ALA A 43 -12.31 6.10 22.00
N LYS A 44 -11.70 7.12 22.60
CA LYS A 44 -12.34 7.93 23.64
C LYS A 44 -13.34 8.93 23.08
N THR A 45 -12.99 9.59 21.99
CA THR A 45 -13.84 10.64 21.38
C THR A 45 -14.83 10.08 20.36
N ASP A 46 -14.55 8.91 19.81
CA ASP A 46 -15.34 8.30 18.74
C ASP A 46 -15.48 9.23 17.52
N SER A 47 -14.43 10.01 17.23
CA SER A 47 -14.41 10.98 16.14
C SER A 47 -13.40 10.61 15.07
N ILE A 48 -13.82 10.69 13.81
CA ILE A 48 -12.93 10.44 12.65
C ILE A 48 -11.76 11.44 12.61
N GLU A 49 -11.92 12.62 13.19
CA GLU A 49 -10.87 13.64 13.23
C GLU A 49 -9.67 13.21 14.07
N ASP A 50 -9.86 12.27 14.98
CA ASP A 50 -8.81 11.80 15.89
C ASP A 50 -8.14 10.52 15.44
N THR A 51 -8.42 10.06 14.24
CA THR A 51 -7.88 8.80 13.70
C THR A 51 -7.48 8.94 12.24
N ILE A 52 -6.98 7.84 11.68
CA ILE A 52 -6.64 7.75 10.26
C ILE A 52 -7.91 7.47 9.47
N ASP A 53 -8.20 8.30 8.49
CA ASP A 53 -9.29 8.06 7.55
C ASP A 53 -8.84 7.07 6.49
N TYR A 54 -9.08 5.78 6.74
CA TYR A 54 -8.63 4.72 5.86
C TYR A 54 -9.35 4.72 4.49
N LYS A 55 -10.53 5.29 4.39
CA LYS A 55 -11.20 5.45 3.09
C LYS A 55 -10.47 6.43 2.21
N LYS A 56 -10.05 7.55 2.79
CA LYS A 56 -9.30 8.59 2.06
C LYS A 56 -7.95 8.07 1.60
N ILE A 57 -7.20 7.44 2.49
CA ILE A 57 -5.87 6.92 2.14
C ILE A 57 -5.97 5.80 1.11
N THR A 58 -6.99 4.93 1.21
CA THR A 58 -7.23 3.86 0.24
C THR A 58 -7.53 4.44 -1.14
N LYS A 59 -8.39 5.44 -1.23
CA LYS A 59 -8.68 6.12 -2.50
C LYS A 59 -7.42 6.71 -3.13
N ASN A 60 -6.59 7.35 -2.32
CA ASN A 60 -5.34 7.95 -2.80
C ASN A 60 -4.37 6.89 -3.30
N ILE A 61 -4.24 5.78 -2.59
CA ILE A 61 -3.39 4.65 -3.01
C ILE A 61 -3.89 4.06 -4.31
N ILE A 62 -5.18 3.77 -4.43
CA ILE A 62 -5.78 3.20 -5.64
C ILE A 62 -5.51 4.11 -6.84
N LYS A 63 -5.78 5.40 -6.70
CA LYS A 63 -5.56 6.37 -7.78
C LYS A 63 -4.10 6.42 -8.21
N PHE A 64 -3.19 6.46 -7.25
CA PHE A 64 -1.75 6.47 -7.52
C PHE A 64 -1.30 5.21 -8.27
N VAL A 65 -1.70 4.05 -7.76
CA VAL A 65 -1.30 2.75 -8.32
C VAL A 65 -1.88 2.56 -9.72
N GLU A 66 -3.17 2.85 -9.89
CA GLU A 66 -3.82 2.72 -11.21
C GLU A 66 -3.18 3.60 -12.27
N GLY A 67 -2.67 4.76 -11.88
CA GLY A 67 -2.01 5.69 -12.79
C GLY A 67 -0.52 5.44 -12.96
N SER A 68 0.05 4.47 -12.26
CA SER A 68 1.49 4.20 -12.30
C SER A 68 1.86 3.17 -13.38
N SER A 69 3.14 3.15 -13.73
CA SER A 69 3.69 2.21 -14.73
C SER A 69 5.12 1.83 -14.38
N PHE A 70 5.35 1.48 -13.12
CA PHE A 70 6.68 1.11 -12.64
C PHE A 70 7.14 -0.23 -13.21
N GLN A 71 8.43 -0.38 -13.40
CA GLN A 71 9.02 -1.66 -13.80
C GLN A 71 9.15 -2.61 -12.60
N LEU A 72 9.49 -2.07 -11.44
CA LEU A 72 9.80 -2.86 -10.25
C LEU A 72 8.79 -2.63 -9.14
N GLN A 73 8.49 -3.70 -8.41
CA GLN A 73 7.63 -3.61 -7.22
C GLN A 73 8.26 -2.73 -6.14
N GLU A 74 9.59 -2.71 -6.05
CA GLU A 74 10.33 -1.85 -5.12
C GLU A 74 10.02 -0.37 -5.37
N SER A 75 9.99 0.04 -6.63
CA SER A 75 9.67 1.42 -7.02
C SER A 75 8.22 1.77 -6.68
N LEU A 76 7.31 0.85 -6.93
CA LEU A 76 5.90 1.01 -6.59
C LEU A 76 5.74 1.15 -5.08
N ALA A 77 6.39 0.27 -4.32
CA ALA A 77 6.34 0.30 -2.86
C ALA A 77 6.84 1.63 -2.29
N GLU A 78 7.99 2.13 -2.79
CA GLU A 78 8.52 3.43 -2.35
C GLU A 78 7.54 4.57 -2.67
N GLY A 79 6.93 4.53 -3.86
CA GLY A 79 5.94 5.53 -4.25
C GLY A 79 4.72 5.55 -3.33
N ILE A 80 4.20 4.38 -2.99
CA ILE A 80 3.07 4.26 -2.05
C ILE A 80 3.49 4.73 -0.66
N ALA A 81 4.66 4.31 -0.19
CA ALA A 81 5.17 4.72 1.12
C ALA A 81 5.29 6.25 1.23
N LYS A 82 5.81 6.88 0.19
CA LYS A 82 5.95 8.34 0.13
C LYS A 82 4.60 9.04 0.22
N LEU A 83 3.61 8.52 -0.49
CA LEU A 83 2.24 9.05 -0.46
C LEU A 83 1.64 8.95 0.94
N VAL A 84 1.79 7.81 1.59
CA VAL A 84 1.28 7.59 2.96
C VAL A 84 2.01 8.50 3.96
N LYS A 85 3.34 8.58 3.87
CA LYS A 85 4.15 9.38 4.78
C LYS A 85 3.94 10.88 4.62
N ASN A 86 3.54 11.35 3.45
CA ASN A 86 3.19 12.76 3.26
C ASN A 86 2.00 13.16 4.13
N GLU A 87 1.06 12.26 4.33
CA GLU A 87 -0.14 12.54 5.14
C GLU A 87 0.06 12.21 6.61
N TYR A 88 0.84 11.16 6.90
CA TYR A 88 1.09 10.68 8.27
C TYR A 88 2.58 10.65 8.56
N LYS A 89 3.21 11.83 8.57
CA LYS A 89 4.66 12.02 8.62
C LYS A 89 5.35 11.39 9.83
N SER A 90 4.70 11.41 10.98
CA SER A 90 5.29 10.90 12.22
C SER A 90 5.00 9.42 12.47
N SER A 91 4.16 8.80 11.67
CA SER A 91 3.81 7.39 11.82
C SER A 91 4.84 6.50 11.13
N SER A 92 5.18 5.39 11.77
CA SER A 92 5.95 4.32 11.13
C SER A 92 5.00 3.44 10.34
N ILE A 93 5.43 2.99 9.18
CA ILE A 93 4.61 2.11 8.35
C ILE A 93 5.38 0.85 7.96
N LYS A 94 4.63 -0.22 7.79
CA LYS A 94 5.08 -1.46 7.14
C LYS A 94 4.21 -1.62 5.90
N LEU A 95 4.83 -1.77 4.76
CA LEU A 95 4.14 -1.87 3.48
C LEU A 95 4.60 -3.12 2.75
N ARG A 96 3.64 -3.96 2.34
CA ARG A 96 3.89 -5.14 1.54
C ARG A 96 3.21 -4.95 0.19
N VAL A 97 3.98 -5.06 -0.88
CA VAL A 97 3.47 -5.05 -2.25
C VAL A 97 3.80 -6.38 -2.90
N SER A 98 2.83 -7.04 -3.47
CA SER A 98 3.03 -8.34 -4.12
C SER A 98 2.28 -8.44 -5.43
N LYS A 99 2.74 -9.38 -6.27
CA LYS A 99 2.08 -9.76 -7.52
C LYS A 99 1.59 -11.20 -7.40
N PRO A 100 0.31 -11.41 -7.08
CA PRO A 100 -0.25 -12.77 -7.04
C PRO A 100 -0.12 -13.45 -8.39
N GLY A 101 0.35 -14.69 -8.40
CA GLY A 101 0.47 -15.47 -9.61
C GLY A 101 1.63 -15.11 -10.54
N ALA A 102 2.52 -14.21 -10.12
CA ALA A 102 3.67 -13.82 -10.95
C ALA A 102 4.69 -14.94 -11.12
N LEU A 103 4.80 -15.81 -10.15
CA LEU A 103 5.66 -17.00 -10.20
C LEU A 103 4.80 -18.25 -10.17
N ARG A 104 5.12 -19.20 -11.05
CA ARG A 104 4.29 -20.39 -11.29
C ARG A 104 4.10 -21.27 -10.05
N TYR A 105 5.12 -21.39 -9.20
CA TYR A 105 5.09 -22.29 -8.04
C TYR A 105 5.02 -21.55 -6.70
N ALA A 106 4.72 -20.26 -6.72
CA ALA A 106 4.55 -19.46 -5.51
C ALA A 106 3.18 -18.80 -5.52
N GLU A 107 2.59 -18.62 -4.35
CA GLU A 107 1.32 -17.88 -4.23
C GLU A 107 1.47 -16.46 -4.75
N ASP A 108 2.53 -15.81 -4.33
CA ASP A 108 2.87 -14.46 -4.76
C ASP A 108 4.37 -14.22 -4.61
N VAL A 109 4.80 -13.09 -5.10
CA VAL A 109 6.15 -12.59 -4.93
C VAL A 109 6.06 -11.08 -4.75
N GLY A 110 6.84 -10.55 -3.83
CA GLY A 110 6.77 -9.11 -3.55
C GLY A 110 7.87 -8.62 -2.65
N VAL A 111 7.66 -7.41 -2.16
CA VAL A 111 8.59 -6.74 -1.25
C VAL A 111 7.86 -6.25 -0.01
N ILE A 112 8.57 -6.22 1.10
CA ILE A 112 8.11 -5.60 2.35
C ILE A 112 9.10 -4.52 2.69
N ILE A 113 8.61 -3.31 2.90
CA ILE A 113 9.45 -2.19 3.32
C ILE A 113 8.91 -1.56 4.60
N TYR A 114 9.83 -1.00 5.37
CA TYR A 114 9.54 -0.29 6.62
C TYR A 114 10.02 1.16 6.47
N ARG A 115 9.14 2.16 6.78
CA ARG A 115 9.46 3.58 6.61
C ARG A 115 8.93 4.40 7.78
#